data_e22bd9faa364f6f5e7ce724a4f57d557
#
_entry.id   e22bd9faa364f6f5e7ce724a4f57d557
#
_cell.length_a   1.000
_cell.length_b   1.000
_cell.length_c   1.000
_cell.angle_alpha   90.00
_cell.angle_beta   90.00
_cell.angle_gamma   90.00
#
_symmetry.space_group_name_H-M   'P 1'
#
loop_
_entity.id
_entity.type
_entity.pdbx_description
1 polymer ?
#
loop_
_entity_poly.entity_id
_entity_poly.type
_entity_poly.pdbx_seq_one_letter_code
_entity_poly.pdbx_strand_id
1 'polypeptide(L)'
;MHEEEALGKAYDARLIQRLWPYVRPYWLQVVLTVLMVVPIFSLEIAPAWIIKTGLDRIVDPGTADPASLRWLLEPPGSLSPLLWLGLLYLGTMVSLGALQFGHMVLMARTGQSAMRDLRSDVFQHIQRLHLGFFDRYPVGRLVTRATNDVENVAEMFSAGIVALITDVLKMIGFAVALFLVDARLALVTFLVVPLVAGATIVFRFKVRAAFRLVRVRIARINTYIQETITGIKVVQLFVRERRNQATFEHLNADHRDAWFTSIRWDSALFSVVEIAGGVT
;
A
#
# COMPACT_ATOMS: atom_id res chain seq x y z
N MET A 1 33.26 -3.72 -0.70
CA MET A 1 32.68 -2.38 -0.85
C MET A 1 31.49 -2.55 -1.77
N HIS A 2 30.30 -2.73 -1.19
CA HIS A 2 29.05 -2.67 -1.95
C HIS A 2 28.61 -1.21 -1.93
N GLU A 3 28.67 -0.56 -3.08
CA GLU A 3 27.98 0.69 -3.30
C GLU A 3 26.50 0.44 -2.96
N GLU A 4 26.07 1.05 -1.86
CA GLU A 4 24.67 1.26 -1.60
C GLU A 4 24.13 2.12 -2.74
N GLU A 5 23.55 1.47 -3.75
CA GLU A 5 22.73 2.18 -4.72
C GLU A 5 21.73 3.01 -3.93
N ALA A 6 21.85 4.30 -4.09
CA ALA A 6 21.01 5.27 -3.47
C ALA A 6 19.54 4.86 -3.67
N LEU A 7 18.84 4.60 -2.57
CA LEU A 7 17.37 4.50 -2.50
C LEU A 7 16.75 5.86 -2.90
N GLY A 8 17.09 6.31 -4.09
CA GLY A 8 16.72 7.58 -4.66
C GLY A 8 15.94 7.38 -5.93
N LYS A 9 14.67 7.69 -5.89
CA LYS A 9 13.64 7.71 -6.91
C LYS A 9 12.83 6.42 -7.00
N ALA A 10 11.84 6.32 -6.13
CA ALA A 10 10.80 5.28 -6.19
C ALA A 10 10.01 5.26 -7.51
N TYR A 11 10.20 6.26 -8.38
CA TYR A 11 9.60 6.36 -9.70
C TYR A 11 10.66 6.77 -10.71
N ASP A 12 11.34 5.79 -11.30
CA ASP A 12 12.13 6.02 -12.51
C ASP A 12 11.22 5.81 -13.73
N ALA A 13 10.87 6.90 -14.39
CA ALA A 13 10.04 6.89 -15.60
C ALA A 13 10.61 5.94 -16.68
N ARG A 14 11.92 5.71 -16.69
CA ARG A 14 12.59 4.76 -17.58
C ARG A 14 12.22 3.32 -17.27
N LEU A 15 12.03 2.97 -15.99
CA LEU A 15 11.58 1.63 -15.59
C LEU A 15 10.15 1.37 -16.07
N ILE A 16 9.26 2.34 -15.90
CA ILE A 16 7.87 2.25 -16.37
C ILE A 16 7.83 2.06 -17.88
N GLN A 17 8.63 2.83 -18.63
CA GLN A 17 8.70 2.68 -20.09
C GLN A 17 9.20 1.30 -20.53
N ARG A 18 10.15 0.69 -19.79
CA ARG A 18 10.65 -0.65 -20.09
C ARG A 18 9.67 -1.77 -19.72
N LEU A 19 8.81 -1.54 -18.76
CA LEU A 19 7.80 -2.50 -18.33
C LEU A 19 6.52 -2.41 -19.18
N TRP A 20 6.29 -1.28 -19.84
CA TRP A 20 5.10 -1.06 -20.67
C TRP A 20 4.83 -2.15 -21.71
N PRO A 21 5.83 -2.68 -22.46
CA PRO A 21 5.62 -3.76 -23.42
C PRO A 21 4.98 -5.03 -22.82
N TYR A 22 5.26 -5.35 -21.56
CA TYR A 22 4.72 -6.51 -20.86
C TYR A 22 3.30 -6.29 -20.32
N VAL A 23 2.91 -5.04 -20.11
CA VAL A 23 1.56 -4.66 -19.64
C VAL A 23 0.62 -4.44 -20.81
N ARG A 24 1.14 -3.94 -21.92
CA ARG A 24 0.37 -3.61 -23.13
C ARG A 24 -0.52 -4.77 -23.62
N PRO A 25 -0.14 -6.03 -23.64
CA PRO A 25 -1.04 -7.14 -24.01
C PRO A 25 -2.28 -7.25 -23.13
N TYR A 26 -2.20 -6.80 -21.88
CA TYR A 26 -3.25 -6.87 -20.86
C TYR A 26 -4.00 -5.55 -20.66
N TRP A 27 -3.90 -4.62 -21.61
CA TRP A 27 -4.48 -3.28 -21.48
C TRP A 27 -5.99 -3.28 -21.18
N LEU A 28 -6.73 -4.25 -21.74
CA LEU A 28 -8.16 -4.41 -21.45
C LEU A 28 -8.42 -4.72 -19.98
N GLN A 29 -7.59 -5.55 -19.36
CA GLN A 29 -7.71 -5.88 -17.94
C GLN A 29 -7.36 -4.65 -17.08
N VAL A 30 -6.34 -3.89 -17.47
CA VAL A 30 -5.98 -2.62 -16.80
C VAL A 30 -7.12 -1.61 -16.90
N VAL A 31 -7.68 -1.41 -18.10
CA VAL A 31 -8.82 -0.51 -18.29
C VAL A 31 -10.03 -0.96 -17.49
N LEU A 32 -10.33 -2.27 -17.48
CA LEU A 32 -11.44 -2.80 -16.70
C LEU A 32 -11.22 -2.60 -15.19
N THR A 33 -9.99 -2.80 -14.69
CA THR A 33 -9.62 -2.52 -13.30
C THR A 33 -9.85 -1.05 -12.96
N VAL A 34 -9.44 -0.12 -13.83
CA VAL A 34 -9.66 1.31 -13.65
C VAL A 34 -11.15 1.67 -13.73
N LEU A 35 -11.90 1.09 -14.66
CA LEU A 35 -13.35 1.32 -14.77
C LEU A 35 -14.13 0.79 -13.56
N MET A 36 -13.70 -0.30 -12.94
CA MET A 36 -14.29 -0.82 -11.70
C MET A 36 -14.20 0.16 -10.53
N VAL A 37 -13.29 1.14 -10.60
CA VAL A 37 -13.17 2.18 -9.55
C VAL A 37 -14.45 3.00 -9.45
N VAL A 38 -15.13 3.28 -10.57
CA VAL A 38 -16.35 4.11 -10.60
C VAL A 38 -17.49 3.46 -9.79
N PRO A 39 -17.92 2.21 -10.06
CA PRO A 39 -18.96 1.57 -9.26
C PRO A 39 -18.52 1.30 -7.82
N ILE A 40 -17.24 0.98 -7.57
CA ILE A 40 -16.70 0.83 -6.20
C ILE A 40 -16.87 2.15 -5.44
N PHE A 41 -16.41 3.25 -6.03
CA PHE A 41 -16.53 4.59 -5.45
C PHE A 41 -18.00 4.98 -5.18
N SER A 42 -18.89 4.71 -6.12
CA SER A 42 -20.33 4.99 -5.95
C SER A 42 -20.93 4.20 -4.78
N LEU A 43 -20.55 2.93 -4.64
CA LEU A 43 -20.99 2.09 -3.52
C LEU A 43 -20.32 2.44 -2.19
N GLU A 44 -19.11 3.02 -2.18
CA GLU A 44 -18.45 3.52 -0.97
C GLU A 44 -19.19 4.73 -0.37
N ILE A 45 -19.81 5.56 -1.20
CA ILE A 45 -20.63 6.71 -0.75
C ILE A 45 -22.06 6.31 -0.37
N ALA A 46 -22.60 5.27 -0.99
CA ALA A 46 -24.00 4.86 -0.82
C ALA A 46 -24.42 4.62 0.65
N PRO A 47 -23.62 4.00 1.53
CA PRO A 47 -23.96 3.80 2.93
C PRO A 47 -24.22 5.10 3.69
N ALA A 48 -23.38 6.11 3.50
CA ALA A 48 -23.55 7.41 4.14
C ALA A 48 -24.87 8.07 3.68
N TRP A 49 -25.20 7.92 2.41
CA TRP A 49 -26.41 8.44 1.82
C TRP A 49 -27.67 7.72 2.29
N ILE A 50 -27.61 6.38 2.43
CA ILE A 50 -28.70 5.56 3.00
C ILE A 50 -28.97 5.96 4.45
N ILE A 51 -27.90 6.14 5.26
CA ILE A 51 -28.01 6.53 6.66
C ILE A 51 -28.60 7.94 6.76
N LYS A 52 -28.13 8.90 5.98
CA LYS A 52 -28.67 10.26 5.93
C LYS A 52 -30.17 10.22 5.64
N THR A 53 -30.59 9.56 4.57
CA THR A 53 -32.00 9.48 4.18
C THR A 53 -32.85 8.77 5.23
N GLY A 54 -32.29 7.76 5.91
CA GLY A 54 -32.98 7.09 7.02
C GLY A 54 -33.20 8.00 8.22
N LEU A 55 -32.20 8.79 8.58
CA LEU A 55 -32.28 9.79 9.65
C LEU A 55 -33.29 10.91 9.32
N ASP A 56 -33.21 11.48 8.11
CA ASP A 56 -34.10 12.55 7.66
C ASP A 56 -35.58 12.11 7.72
N ARG A 57 -35.89 10.86 7.37
CA ARG A 57 -37.23 10.29 7.47
C ARG A 57 -37.73 10.12 8.91
N ILE A 58 -36.83 9.88 9.85
CA ILE A 58 -37.17 9.70 11.27
C ILE A 58 -37.31 11.04 11.99
N VAL A 59 -36.43 11.99 11.70
CA VAL A 59 -36.30 13.25 12.42
C VAL A 59 -37.24 14.32 11.84
N ASP A 60 -37.36 14.40 10.52
CA ASP A 60 -38.22 15.37 9.84
C ASP A 60 -38.88 14.81 8.58
N PRO A 61 -40.05 14.16 8.71
CA PRO A 61 -40.75 13.51 7.58
C PRO A 61 -41.14 14.47 6.44
N GLY A 62 -41.14 15.79 6.67
CA GLY A 62 -41.52 16.81 5.71
C GLY A 62 -40.44 17.32 4.77
N THR A 63 -39.16 17.13 5.12
CA THR A 63 -38.01 17.67 4.38
C THR A 63 -37.31 16.65 3.50
N ALA A 64 -37.86 15.46 3.32
CA ALA A 64 -37.30 14.42 2.47
C ALA A 64 -37.06 14.93 1.05
N ASP A 65 -35.80 14.97 0.67
CA ASP A 65 -35.24 15.49 -0.59
C ASP A 65 -35.99 14.91 -1.83
N PRO A 66 -36.39 15.72 -2.81
CA PRO A 66 -37.18 15.25 -3.97
C PRO A 66 -36.38 14.46 -5.01
N ALA A 67 -35.07 14.23 -4.77
CA ALA A 67 -34.21 13.74 -5.84
C ALA A 67 -34.32 12.24 -6.13
N SER A 68 -34.36 11.98 -7.37
CA SER A 68 -34.02 10.85 -8.25
C SER A 68 -33.90 9.40 -7.73
N LEU A 69 -33.72 9.12 -6.46
CA LEU A 69 -33.56 7.78 -5.86
C LEU A 69 -34.70 7.44 -4.87
N ARG A 70 -35.74 8.28 -4.78
CA ARG A 70 -36.88 8.05 -3.89
C ARG A 70 -37.54 6.68 -4.12
N TRP A 71 -37.67 6.28 -5.39
CA TRP A 71 -38.22 5.00 -5.79
C TRP A 71 -37.44 3.79 -5.23
N LEU A 72 -36.11 3.92 -5.08
CA LEU A 72 -35.24 2.86 -4.52
C LEU A 72 -35.35 2.78 -2.99
N LEU A 73 -35.65 3.91 -2.36
CA LEU A 73 -35.75 4.06 -0.92
C LEU A 73 -37.12 3.78 -0.36
N GLU A 74 -38.16 3.71 -1.23
CA GLU A 74 -39.53 3.33 -0.84
C GLU A 74 -39.63 1.81 -0.65
N PRO A 75 -40.10 1.35 0.53
CA PRO A 75 -40.22 -0.08 0.78
C PRO A 75 -41.23 -0.72 -0.16
N PRO A 76 -40.91 -1.85 -0.83
CA PRO A 76 -41.87 -2.59 -1.60
C PRO A 76 -42.88 -3.29 -0.67
N GLY A 77 -44.16 -2.98 -0.83
CA GLY A 77 -45.25 -3.66 -0.11
C GLY A 77 -45.32 -3.32 1.39
N SER A 78 -45.45 -4.33 2.25
CA SER A 78 -45.71 -4.20 3.68
C SER A 78 -44.46 -4.15 4.56
N LEU A 79 -43.27 -4.01 3.98
CA LEU A 79 -42.03 -3.96 4.74
C LEU A 79 -41.89 -2.64 5.53
N SER A 80 -41.39 -2.71 6.75
CA SER A 80 -41.09 -1.49 7.51
C SER A 80 -39.99 -0.70 6.80
N PRO A 81 -40.05 0.64 6.73
CA PRO A 81 -39.06 1.47 6.09
C PRO A 81 -37.64 1.24 6.65
N LEU A 82 -37.53 0.98 7.93
CA LEU A 82 -36.25 0.74 8.63
C LEU A 82 -35.62 -0.60 8.21
N LEU A 83 -36.42 -1.64 8.07
CA LEU A 83 -35.97 -2.95 7.61
C LEU A 83 -35.51 -2.89 6.15
N TRP A 84 -36.22 -2.13 5.32
CA TRP A 84 -35.86 -1.93 3.92
C TRP A 84 -34.52 -1.18 3.78
N LEU A 85 -34.33 -0.10 4.51
CA LEU A 85 -33.04 0.63 4.54
C LEU A 85 -31.89 -0.25 5.05
N GLY A 86 -32.15 -1.09 6.05
CA GLY A 86 -31.18 -2.08 6.52
C GLY A 86 -30.79 -3.11 5.46
N LEU A 87 -31.77 -3.61 4.69
CA LEU A 87 -31.53 -4.53 3.57
C LEU A 87 -30.75 -3.85 2.43
N LEU A 88 -31.09 -2.60 2.11
CA LEU A 88 -30.34 -1.82 1.12
C LEU A 88 -28.90 -1.60 1.57
N TYR A 89 -28.69 -1.21 2.82
CA TYR A 89 -27.35 -1.05 3.38
C TYR A 89 -26.54 -2.35 3.30
N LEU A 90 -27.15 -3.47 3.71
CA LEU A 90 -26.51 -4.78 3.62
C LEU A 90 -26.19 -5.14 2.16
N GLY A 91 -27.14 -4.90 1.25
CA GLY A 91 -26.96 -5.13 -0.20
C GLY A 91 -25.82 -4.30 -0.78
N THR A 92 -25.69 -3.03 -0.40
CA THR A 92 -24.56 -2.18 -0.83
C THR A 92 -23.22 -2.70 -0.28
N MET A 93 -23.18 -3.14 0.99
CA MET A 93 -21.96 -3.71 1.58
C MET A 93 -21.52 -5.01 0.90
N VAL A 94 -22.45 -5.92 0.65
CA VAL A 94 -22.16 -7.17 -0.06
C VAL A 94 -21.70 -6.90 -1.49
N SER A 95 -22.40 -5.99 -2.20
CA SER A 95 -22.03 -5.61 -3.57
C SER A 95 -20.66 -4.94 -3.63
N LEU A 96 -20.37 -4.05 -2.68
CA LEU A 96 -19.06 -3.41 -2.52
C LEU A 96 -17.95 -4.44 -2.30
N GLY A 97 -18.15 -5.38 -1.36
CA GLY A 97 -17.21 -6.45 -1.08
C GLY A 97 -16.96 -7.35 -2.30
N ALA A 98 -18.02 -7.71 -3.03
CA ALA A 98 -17.90 -8.50 -4.25
C ALA A 98 -17.13 -7.77 -5.36
N LEU A 99 -17.40 -6.47 -5.55
CA LEU A 99 -16.67 -5.65 -6.52
C LEU A 99 -15.20 -5.43 -6.13
N GLN A 100 -14.92 -5.17 -4.86
CA GLN A 100 -13.54 -5.03 -4.37
C GLN A 100 -12.76 -6.34 -4.52
N PHE A 101 -13.40 -7.49 -4.23
CA PHE A 101 -12.81 -8.79 -4.48
C PHE A 101 -12.50 -9.00 -5.96
N GLY A 102 -13.47 -8.73 -6.84
CA GLY A 102 -13.27 -8.83 -8.30
C GLY A 102 -12.15 -7.92 -8.80
N HIS A 103 -12.11 -6.68 -8.32
CA HIS A 103 -11.06 -5.71 -8.61
C HIS A 103 -9.67 -6.22 -8.19
N MET A 104 -9.54 -6.73 -6.96
CA MET A 104 -8.29 -7.27 -6.43
C MET A 104 -7.81 -8.49 -7.23
N VAL A 105 -8.71 -9.43 -7.55
CA VAL A 105 -8.40 -10.61 -8.35
C VAL A 105 -7.97 -10.22 -9.77
N LEU A 106 -8.66 -9.28 -10.39
CA LEU A 106 -8.33 -8.81 -11.74
C LEU A 106 -6.96 -8.13 -11.77
N MET A 107 -6.69 -7.27 -10.79
CA MET A 107 -5.40 -6.59 -10.63
C MET A 107 -4.26 -7.60 -10.43
N ALA A 108 -4.46 -8.58 -9.53
CA ALA A 108 -3.48 -9.63 -9.27
C ALA A 108 -3.21 -10.49 -10.52
N ARG A 109 -4.26 -10.88 -11.24
CA ARG A 109 -4.13 -11.64 -12.51
C ARG A 109 -3.35 -10.87 -13.56
N THR A 110 -3.62 -9.58 -13.72
CA THR A 110 -2.92 -8.73 -14.68
C THR A 110 -1.42 -8.64 -14.34
N GLY A 111 -1.10 -8.38 -13.07
CA GLY A 111 0.28 -8.32 -12.59
C GLY A 111 1.01 -9.65 -12.78
N GLN A 112 0.41 -10.77 -12.38
CA GLN A 112 1.02 -12.10 -12.52
C GLN A 112 1.18 -12.54 -13.99
N SER A 113 0.26 -12.13 -14.87
CA SER A 113 0.38 -12.43 -16.30
C SER A 113 1.54 -11.65 -16.95
N ALA A 114 1.64 -10.35 -16.69
CA ALA A 114 2.78 -9.54 -17.16
C ALA A 114 4.12 -10.06 -16.62
N MET A 115 4.11 -10.56 -15.39
CA MET A 115 5.27 -11.14 -14.73
C MET A 115 5.71 -12.46 -15.34
N ARG A 116 4.76 -13.33 -15.67
CA ARG A 116 5.05 -14.58 -16.39
C ARG A 116 5.79 -14.28 -17.69
N ASP A 117 5.32 -13.29 -18.44
CA ASP A 117 5.90 -12.93 -19.73
C ASP A 117 7.30 -12.32 -19.55
N LEU A 118 7.48 -11.42 -18.58
CA LEU A 118 8.81 -10.88 -18.24
C LEU A 118 9.79 -11.97 -17.79
N ARG A 119 9.35 -12.92 -16.94
CA ARG A 119 10.19 -14.03 -16.50
C ARG A 119 10.60 -14.93 -17.64
N SER A 120 9.69 -15.19 -18.57
CA SER A 120 9.96 -15.96 -19.78
C SER A 120 11.02 -15.28 -20.66
N ASP A 121 10.90 -13.99 -20.89
CA ASP A 121 11.86 -13.21 -21.68
C ASP A 121 13.24 -13.14 -21.01
N VAL A 122 13.29 -12.93 -19.70
CA VAL A 122 14.55 -12.95 -18.94
C VAL A 122 15.22 -14.30 -19.05
N PHE A 123 14.46 -15.38 -18.89
CA PHE A 123 15.00 -16.73 -19.00
C PHE A 123 15.52 -17.03 -20.43
N GLN A 124 14.75 -16.65 -21.44
CA GLN A 124 15.16 -16.80 -22.84
C GLN A 124 16.43 -15.97 -23.15
N HIS A 125 16.52 -14.76 -22.60
CA HIS A 125 17.71 -13.93 -22.74
C HIS A 125 18.94 -14.57 -22.10
N ILE A 126 18.81 -15.10 -20.87
CA ILE A 126 19.89 -15.80 -20.17
C ILE A 126 20.42 -16.98 -21.01
N GLN A 127 19.55 -17.76 -21.62
CA GLN A 127 19.95 -18.91 -22.47
C GLN A 127 20.73 -18.50 -23.73
N ARG A 128 20.58 -17.25 -24.20
CA ARG A 128 21.29 -16.73 -25.39
C ARG A 128 22.62 -16.04 -25.08
N LEU A 129 22.97 -15.92 -23.80
CA LEU A 129 24.24 -15.30 -23.39
C LEU A 129 25.43 -16.21 -23.72
N HIS A 130 26.55 -15.59 -24.07
CA HIS A 130 27.80 -16.33 -24.38
C HIS A 130 28.41 -16.95 -23.11
N LEU A 131 29.15 -18.05 -23.27
CA LEU A 131 29.77 -18.79 -22.15
C LEU A 131 30.64 -17.93 -21.23
N GLY A 132 31.45 -17.03 -21.79
CA GLY A 132 32.29 -16.11 -21.01
C GLY A 132 31.53 -15.15 -20.09
N PHE A 133 30.19 -15.02 -20.24
CA PHE A 133 29.35 -14.30 -19.28
C PHE A 133 29.18 -15.15 -18.00
N PHE A 134 28.95 -16.44 -18.14
CA PHE A 134 28.72 -17.36 -17.01
C PHE A 134 30.00 -17.60 -16.21
N ASP A 135 31.18 -17.48 -16.86
CA ASP A 135 32.48 -17.56 -16.16
C ASP A 135 32.72 -16.36 -15.24
N ARG A 136 32.12 -15.21 -15.55
CA ARG A 136 32.30 -13.96 -14.78
C ARG A 136 31.21 -13.73 -13.72
N TYR A 137 30.03 -14.30 -13.92
CA TYR A 137 28.87 -14.07 -13.05
C TYR A 137 28.44 -15.37 -12.35
N PRO A 138 28.40 -15.39 -11.01
CA PRO A 138 27.95 -16.55 -10.26
C PRO A 138 26.50 -16.92 -10.64
N VAL A 139 26.25 -18.19 -10.90
CA VAL A 139 24.92 -18.72 -11.29
C VAL A 139 23.85 -18.33 -10.27
N GLY A 140 24.14 -18.38 -8.96
CA GLY A 140 23.22 -17.98 -7.91
C GLY A 140 22.69 -16.56 -8.05
N ARG A 141 23.52 -15.60 -8.50
CA ARG A 141 23.09 -14.22 -8.75
C ARG A 141 22.11 -14.14 -9.92
N LEU A 142 22.31 -14.94 -10.96
CA LEU A 142 21.41 -14.98 -12.12
C LEU A 142 20.07 -15.59 -11.74
N VAL A 143 20.07 -16.64 -10.92
CA VAL A 143 18.85 -17.24 -10.39
C VAL A 143 18.07 -16.21 -9.55
N THR A 144 18.72 -15.52 -8.61
CA THR A 144 18.07 -14.49 -7.79
C THR A 144 17.47 -13.37 -8.65
N ARG A 145 18.17 -12.93 -9.70
CA ARG A 145 17.65 -11.93 -10.64
C ARG A 145 16.43 -12.43 -11.44
N ALA A 146 16.47 -13.66 -11.90
CA ALA A 146 15.37 -14.23 -12.68
C ALA A 146 14.14 -14.59 -11.83
N THR A 147 14.31 -14.71 -10.51
CA THR A 147 13.23 -15.04 -9.57
C THR A 147 12.83 -13.81 -8.74
N ASN A 148 13.59 -13.49 -7.72
CA ASN A 148 13.22 -12.48 -6.70
C ASN A 148 13.17 -11.04 -7.26
N ASP A 149 14.16 -10.64 -8.10
CA ASP A 149 14.16 -9.28 -8.64
C ASP A 149 12.98 -9.06 -9.59
N VAL A 150 12.65 -10.10 -10.38
CA VAL A 150 11.47 -10.09 -11.25
C VAL A 150 10.19 -10.00 -10.41
N GLU A 151 10.09 -10.71 -9.29
CA GLU A 151 8.94 -10.68 -8.40
C GLU A 151 8.77 -9.31 -7.72
N ASN A 152 9.85 -8.69 -7.26
CA ASN A 152 9.83 -7.33 -6.70
C ASN A 152 9.35 -6.29 -7.72
N VAL A 153 9.74 -6.45 -8.98
CA VAL A 153 9.24 -5.58 -10.07
C VAL A 153 7.74 -5.75 -10.30
N ALA A 154 7.23 -6.98 -10.18
CA ALA A 154 5.79 -7.27 -10.26
C ALA A 154 4.99 -6.58 -9.18
N GLU A 155 5.44 -6.76 -7.96
CA GLU A 155 4.79 -6.18 -6.80
C GLU A 155 4.77 -4.65 -6.91
N MET A 156 5.89 -4.05 -7.30
CA MET A 156 5.96 -2.61 -7.55
C MET A 156 4.97 -2.15 -8.63
N PHE A 157 4.78 -2.93 -9.68
CA PHE A 157 3.86 -2.57 -10.77
C PHE A 157 2.40 -2.77 -10.36
N SER A 158 2.02 -3.96 -9.88
CA SER A 158 0.62 -4.28 -9.55
C SER A 158 0.14 -3.56 -8.30
N ALA A 159 0.84 -3.69 -7.17
CA ALA A 159 0.47 -3.06 -5.92
C ALA A 159 0.86 -1.57 -5.84
N GLY A 160 1.84 -1.12 -6.64
CA GLY A 160 2.31 0.27 -6.63
C GLY A 160 1.57 1.17 -7.61
N ILE A 161 1.76 0.95 -8.92
CA ILE A 161 1.30 1.90 -9.96
C ILE A 161 -0.22 1.86 -10.13
N VAL A 162 -0.80 0.65 -10.23
CA VAL A 162 -2.25 0.52 -10.43
C VAL A 162 -3.01 1.00 -9.20
N ALA A 163 -2.53 0.65 -8.00
CA ALA A 163 -3.11 1.16 -6.76
C ALA A 163 -3.05 2.69 -6.68
N LEU A 164 -1.90 3.29 -7.03
CA LEU A 164 -1.76 4.76 -7.03
C LEU A 164 -2.77 5.43 -7.97
N ILE A 165 -2.95 4.91 -9.19
CA ILE A 165 -3.92 5.44 -10.14
C ILE A 165 -5.34 5.34 -9.56
N THR A 166 -5.67 4.20 -8.97
CA THR A 166 -6.97 3.95 -8.32
C THR A 166 -7.21 4.93 -7.17
N ASP A 167 -6.23 5.12 -6.30
CA ASP A 167 -6.32 6.00 -5.14
C ASP A 167 -6.45 7.47 -5.56
N VAL A 168 -5.70 7.91 -6.58
CA VAL A 168 -5.82 9.26 -7.13
C VAL A 168 -7.20 9.49 -7.76
N LEU A 169 -7.73 8.50 -8.50
CA LEU A 169 -9.08 8.58 -9.07
C LEU A 169 -10.15 8.65 -7.98
N LYS A 170 -10.04 7.84 -6.94
CA LYS A 170 -10.94 7.90 -5.77
C LYS A 170 -10.84 9.26 -5.07
N MET A 171 -9.64 9.75 -4.85
CA MET A 171 -9.42 11.07 -4.21
C MET A 171 -10.09 12.19 -5.00
N ILE A 172 -9.93 12.20 -6.33
CA ILE A 172 -10.62 13.17 -7.21
C ILE A 172 -12.14 12.98 -7.12
N GLY A 173 -12.63 11.74 -7.16
CA GLY A 173 -14.04 11.42 -7.05
C GLY A 173 -14.66 11.92 -5.74
N PHE A 174 -13.99 11.67 -4.60
CA PHE A 174 -14.42 12.17 -3.29
C PHE A 174 -14.39 13.69 -3.22
N ALA A 175 -13.35 14.33 -3.80
CA ALA A 175 -13.28 15.77 -3.88
C ALA A 175 -14.47 16.35 -4.64
N VAL A 176 -14.74 15.82 -5.83
CA VAL A 176 -15.89 16.26 -6.66
C VAL A 176 -17.22 16.03 -5.93
N ALA A 177 -17.42 14.84 -5.35
CA ALA A 177 -18.64 14.54 -4.60
C ALA A 177 -18.84 15.50 -3.44
N LEU A 178 -17.81 15.83 -2.69
CA LEU A 178 -17.88 16.75 -1.53
C LEU A 178 -18.24 18.18 -1.99
N PHE A 179 -17.66 18.66 -3.08
CA PHE A 179 -18.00 19.97 -3.66
C PHE A 179 -19.42 20.04 -4.20
N LEU A 180 -19.96 18.92 -4.72
CA LEU A 180 -21.36 18.85 -5.18
C LEU A 180 -22.36 18.83 -4.04
N VAL A 181 -22.00 18.32 -2.86
CA VAL A 181 -22.86 18.29 -1.68
C VAL A 181 -22.90 19.66 -0.99
N ASP A 182 -21.73 20.18 -0.62
CA ASP A 182 -21.60 21.52 -0.04
C ASP A 182 -20.19 22.08 -0.26
N ALA A 183 -20.09 23.13 -1.09
CA ALA A 183 -18.80 23.73 -1.42
C ALA A 183 -18.13 24.41 -0.21
N ARG A 184 -18.89 24.89 0.80
CA ARG A 184 -18.31 25.53 1.99
C ARG A 184 -17.66 24.49 2.90
N LEU A 185 -18.37 23.38 3.15
CA LEU A 185 -17.84 22.25 3.92
C LEU A 185 -16.63 21.65 3.20
N ALA A 186 -16.70 21.51 1.87
CA ALA A 186 -15.58 21.03 1.07
C ALA A 186 -14.33 21.89 1.27
N LEU A 187 -14.44 23.21 1.21
CA LEU A 187 -13.30 24.11 1.42
C LEU A 187 -12.69 23.97 2.81
N VAL A 188 -13.52 23.85 3.86
CA VAL A 188 -13.04 23.65 5.24
C VAL A 188 -12.28 22.32 5.35
N THR A 189 -12.85 21.24 4.82
CA THR A 189 -12.20 19.92 4.79
C THR A 189 -10.87 19.96 4.02
N PHE A 190 -10.84 20.60 2.85
CA PHE A 190 -9.60 20.73 2.07
C PHE A 190 -8.54 21.62 2.72
N LEU A 191 -8.89 22.51 3.66
CA LEU A 191 -7.92 23.29 4.42
C LEU A 191 -7.04 22.40 5.32
N VAL A 192 -7.56 21.27 5.76
CA VAL A 192 -6.80 20.30 6.58
C VAL A 192 -5.77 19.52 5.76
N VAL A 193 -6.03 19.31 4.46
CA VAL A 193 -5.13 18.53 3.59
C VAL A 193 -3.70 19.08 3.52
N PRO A 194 -3.45 20.38 3.27
CA PRO A 194 -2.10 20.91 3.26
C PRO A 194 -1.41 20.83 4.64
N LEU A 195 -2.17 20.93 5.73
CA LEU A 195 -1.63 20.77 7.08
C LEU A 195 -1.13 19.33 7.30
N VAL A 196 -1.94 18.33 6.94
CA VAL A 196 -1.56 16.91 7.02
C VAL A 196 -0.39 16.60 6.08
N ALA A 197 -0.40 17.15 4.86
CA ALA A 197 0.69 16.98 3.90
C ALA A 197 2.01 17.57 4.46
N GLY A 198 1.97 18.76 5.03
CA GLY A 198 3.11 19.40 5.68
C GLY A 198 3.65 18.57 6.84
N ALA A 199 2.77 18.11 7.73
CA ALA A 199 3.14 17.22 8.82
C ALA A 199 3.80 15.94 8.28
N THR A 200 3.18 15.28 7.30
CA THR A 200 3.71 14.05 6.68
C THR A 200 5.12 14.26 6.12
N ILE A 201 5.37 15.38 5.44
CA ILE A 201 6.71 15.70 4.91
C ILE A 201 7.73 15.82 6.04
N VAL A 202 7.43 16.55 7.10
CA VAL A 202 8.32 16.73 8.26
C VAL A 202 8.61 15.39 8.94
N PHE A 203 7.58 14.61 9.25
CA PHE A 203 7.74 13.30 9.89
C PHE A 203 8.49 12.30 9.01
N ARG A 204 8.28 12.32 7.70
CA ARG A 204 8.99 11.46 6.75
C ARG A 204 10.51 11.57 6.86
N PHE A 205 11.05 12.78 7.07
CA PHE A 205 12.50 12.97 7.28
C PHE A 205 12.96 12.36 8.60
N LYS A 206 12.21 12.54 9.68
CA LYS A 206 12.53 11.99 11.01
C LYS A 206 12.47 10.47 11.02
N VAL A 207 11.40 9.90 10.46
CA VAL A 207 11.20 8.45 10.34
C VAL A 207 12.31 7.82 9.50
N ARG A 208 12.68 8.40 8.35
CA ARG A 208 13.80 7.92 7.53
C ARG A 208 15.13 7.93 8.27
N ALA A 209 15.40 8.96 9.07
CA ALA A 209 16.63 9.02 9.87
C ALA A 209 16.65 7.91 10.94
N ALA A 210 15.53 7.68 11.62
CA ALA A 210 15.38 6.61 12.59
C ALA A 210 15.55 5.21 11.95
N PHE A 211 14.94 4.94 10.82
CA PHE A 211 15.11 3.67 10.09
C PHE A 211 16.55 3.44 9.60
N ARG A 212 17.26 4.48 9.21
CA ARG A 212 18.71 4.34 8.90
C ARG A 212 19.50 3.88 10.12
N LEU A 213 19.20 4.45 11.30
CA LEU A 213 19.84 4.03 12.53
C LEU A 213 19.54 2.56 12.85
N VAL A 214 18.30 2.13 12.73
CA VAL A 214 17.89 0.72 12.90
C VAL A 214 18.71 -0.20 11.98
N ARG A 215 18.84 0.14 10.69
CA ARG A 215 19.65 -0.65 9.73
C ARG A 215 21.13 -0.75 10.14
N VAL A 216 21.71 0.34 10.61
CA VAL A 216 23.10 0.32 11.09
C VAL A 216 23.26 -0.57 12.31
N ARG A 217 22.29 -0.53 13.23
CA ARG A 217 22.34 -1.36 14.45
C ARG A 217 22.14 -2.85 14.15
N ILE A 218 21.18 -3.20 13.27
CA ILE A 218 20.99 -4.61 12.87
C ILE A 218 22.19 -5.15 12.09
N ALA A 219 22.83 -4.34 11.24
CA ALA A 219 24.04 -4.74 10.54
C ALA A 219 25.18 -5.08 11.52
N ARG A 220 25.35 -4.31 12.61
CA ARG A 220 26.34 -4.61 13.67
C ARG A 220 26.02 -5.94 14.37
N ILE A 221 24.76 -6.20 14.67
CA ILE A 221 24.33 -7.48 15.26
C ILE A 221 24.68 -8.63 14.32
N ASN A 222 24.32 -8.52 13.03
CA ASN A 222 24.58 -9.55 12.05
C ASN A 222 26.09 -9.84 11.90
N THR A 223 26.91 -8.80 11.83
CA THR A 223 28.37 -8.95 11.80
C THR A 223 28.89 -9.67 13.05
N TYR A 224 28.42 -9.26 14.22
CA TYR A 224 28.85 -9.87 15.49
C TYR A 224 28.43 -11.33 15.61
N ILE A 225 27.21 -11.68 15.19
CA ILE A 225 26.74 -13.07 15.14
C ILE A 225 27.62 -13.88 14.17
N GLN A 226 27.86 -13.34 12.97
CA GLN A 226 28.67 -14.02 11.97
C GLN A 226 30.11 -14.28 12.47
N GLU A 227 30.76 -13.28 13.07
CA GLU A 227 32.09 -13.42 13.67
C GLU A 227 32.09 -14.46 14.80
N THR A 228 31.08 -14.42 15.69
CA THR A 228 30.96 -15.36 16.80
C THR A 228 30.77 -16.79 16.33
N ILE A 229 29.88 -17.02 15.33
CA ILE A 229 29.61 -18.36 14.78
C ILE A 229 30.84 -18.88 14.02
N THR A 230 31.47 -18.03 13.22
CA THR A 230 32.71 -18.41 12.49
C THR A 230 33.84 -18.76 13.44
N GLY A 231 33.97 -18.01 14.54
CA GLY A 231 35.00 -18.22 15.58
C GLY A 231 34.55 -19.06 16.77
N ILE A 232 33.45 -19.84 16.66
CA ILE A 232 32.81 -20.51 17.80
C ILE A 232 33.78 -21.44 18.55
N LYS A 233 34.67 -22.13 17.85
CA LYS A 233 35.71 -22.98 18.47
C LYS A 233 36.63 -22.19 19.39
N VAL A 234 37.00 -20.98 18.98
CA VAL A 234 37.83 -20.09 19.80
C VAL A 234 37.06 -19.60 21.02
N VAL A 235 35.81 -19.21 20.85
CA VAL A 235 34.94 -18.77 21.95
C VAL A 235 34.85 -19.85 23.03
N GLN A 236 34.59 -21.11 22.62
CA GLN A 236 34.45 -22.26 23.52
C GLN A 236 35.79 -22.66 24.14
N LEU A 237 36.88 -22.67 23.37
CA LEU A 237 38.20 -23.04 23.86
C LEU A 237 38.71 -22.09 24.96
N PHE A 238 38.38 -20.79 24.81
CA PHE A 238 38.79 -19.77 25.79
C PHE A 238 37.70 -19.43 26.81
N VAL A 239 36.59 -20.18 26.84
CA VAL A 239 35.46 -20.02 27.80
C VAL A 239 34.96 -18.57 27.85
N ARG A 240 34.74 -17.97 26.66
CA ARG A 240 34.36 -16.55 26.54
C ARG A 240 32.87 -16.30 26.30
N GLU A 241 32.04 -17.31 26.44
CA GLU A 241 30.59 -17.28 26.16
C GLU A 241 29.90 -16.15 26.94
N ARG A 242 30.21 -16.00 28.26
CA ARG A 242 29.59 -14.94 29.07
C ARG A 242 29.94 -13.54 28.60
N ARG A 243 31.20 -13.33 28.14
CA ARG A 243 31.60 -12.02 27.62
C ARG A 243 30.98 -11.72 26.29
N ASN A 244 30.89 -12.73 25.42
CA ASN A 244 30.20 -12.60 24.14
C ASN A 244 28.72 -12.30 24.33
N GLN A 245 28.08 -12.98 25.27
CA GLN A 245 26.68 -12.73 25.62
C GLN A 245 26.46 -11.28 26.08
N ALA A 246 27.29 -10.78 26.99
CA ALA A 246 27.17 -9.39 27.46
C ALA A 246 27.34 -8.36 26.32
N THR A 247 28.27 -8.61 25.38
CA THR A 247 28.46 -7.76 24.21
C THR A 247 27.24 -7.80 23.30
N PHE A 248 26.70 -8.99 23.05
CA PHE A 248 25.49 -9.17 22.26
C PHE A 248 24.28 -8.47 22.89
N GLU A 249 24.09 -8.57 24.19
CA GLU A 249 23.01 -7.89 24.93
C GLU A 249 23.09 -6.37 24.79
N HIS A 250 24.30 -5.81 24.83
CA HIS A 250 24.50 -4.37 24.58
C HIS A 250 24.12 -3.97 23.16
N LEU A 251 24.57 -4.72 22.15
CA LEU A 251 24.20 -4.47 20.75
C LEU A 251 22.68 -4.59 20.52
N ASN A 252 22.05 -5.57 21.16
CA ASN A 252 20.62 -5.79 21.08
C ASN A 252 19.82 -4.67 21.78
N ALA A 253 20.30 -4.17 22.92
CA ALA A 253 19.74 -3.00 23.58
C ALA A 253 19.80 -1.75 22.71
N ASP A 254 20.96 -1.48 22.10
CA ASP A 254 21.14 -0.39 21.14
C ASP A 254 20.15 -0.47 19.95
N HIS A 255 19.94 -1.67 19.43
CA HIS A 255 19.00 -1.91 18.34
C HIS A 255 17.55 -1.68 18.79
N ARG A 256 17.18 -2.19 19.96
CA ARG A 256 15.85 -1.94 20.57
C ARG A 256 15.58 -0.44 20.73
N ASP A 257 16.54 0.32 21.23
CA ASP A 257 16.38 1.76 21.47
C ASP A 257 16.26 2.56 20.14
N ALA A 258 16.96 2.11 19.10
CA ALA A 258 16.76 2.63 17.74
C ALA A 258 15.35 2.34 17.21
N TRP A 259 14.81 1.15 17.47
CA TRP A 259 13.43 0.79 17.13
C TRP A 259 12.41 1.64 17.89
N PHE A 260 12.58 1.85 19.20
CA PHE A 260 11.70 2.72 19.96
C PHE A 260 11.68 4.15 19.42
N THR A 261 12.82 4.63 18.97
CA THR A 261 12.90 5.96 18.34
C THR A 261 12.11 5.99 17.03
N SER A 262 12.21 4.94 16.20
CA SER A 262 11.43 4.82 14.96
C SER A 262 9.93 4.77 15.24
N ILE A 263 9.51 3.91 16.19
CA ILE A 263 8.10 3.76 16.58
C ILE A 263 7.53 5.07 17.11
N ARG A 264 8.28 5.83 17.92
CA ARG A 264 7.80 7.13 18.43
C ARG A 264 7.46 8.11 17.31
N TRP A 265 8.31 8.21 16.29
CA TRP A 265 8.07 9.10 15.16
C TRP A 265 6.93 8.61 14.28
N ASP A 266 6.82 7.32 14.07
CA ASP A 266 5.74 6.71 13.28
C ASP A 266 4.39 6.88 13.98
N SER A 267 4.33 6.56 15.28
CA SER A 267 3.12 6.76 16.10
C SER A 267 2.70 8.23 16.19
N ALA A 268 3.67 9.15 16.26
CA ALA A 268 3.37 10.59 16.29
C ALA A 268 2.76 11.05 14.96
N LEU A 269 3.26 10.56 13.81
CA LEU A 269 2.67 10.83 12.51
C LEU A 269 1.24 10.29 12.43
N PHE A 270 1.04 9.03 12.83
CA PHE A 270 -0.28 8.39 12.83
C PHE A 270 -1.28 9.17 13.68
N SER A 271 -0.86 9.59 14.89
CA SER A 271 -1.71 10.38 15.79
C SER A 271 -2.11 11.74 15.18
N VAL A 272 -1.19 12.41 14.48
CA VAL A 272 -1.51 13.70 13.80
C VAL A 272 -2.53 13.48 12.68
N VAL A 273 -2.37 12.41 11.89
CA VAL A 273 -3.31 12.08 10.81
C VAL A 273 -4.68 11.72 11.38
N GLU A 274 -4.73 10.93 12.45
CA GLU A 274 -5.99 10.52 13.12
C GLU A 274 -6.74 11.71 13.71
N ILE A 275 -6.03 12.62 14.42
CA ILE A 275 -6.63 13.85 14.94
C ILE A 275 -7.17 14.72 13.80
N ALA A 276 -6.40 14.87 12.72
CA ALA A 276 -6.83 15.65 11.57
C ALA A 276 -8.09 15.04 10.92
N GLY A 277 -8.16 13.72 10.79
CA GLY A 277 -9.36 13.02 10.30
C GLY A 277 -10.57 13.14 11.23
N GLY A 278 -10.34 13.17 12.56
CA GLY A 278 -11.42 13.35 13.52
C GLY A 278 -11.96 14.79 13.61
N VAL A 279 -11.20 15.78 13.16
CA VAL A 279 -11.62 17.19 13.10
C VAL A 279 -12.39 17.50 11.82
N THR A 280 -12.17 16.75 10.75
CA THR A 280 -12.87 16.92 9.45
C THR A 280 -14.13 16.10 9.37
#